data_817fa7701dc2e6c3cec2937faafc1f1f
#
_entry.id   817fa7701dc2e6c3cec2937faafc1f1f
#
_cell.length_a   1.000
_cell.length_b   1.000
_cell.length_c   1.000
_cell.angle_alpha   90.00
_cell.angle_beta   90.00
_cell.angle_gamma   90.00
#
_symmetry.space_group_name_H-M   'P 1'
#
loop_
_entity.id
_entity.type
_entity.pdbx_description
1 polymer ?
#
loop_
_entity_poly.entity_id
_entity_poly.type
_entity_poly.pdbx_seq_one_letter_code
_entity_poly.pdbx_strand_id
1 'polypeptide(L)'
;MSAVHATDARRISLLLSDINRQVRRVFDRRVKHLGLTRAQWMFLFYLGREPGLTQSQLAELMQMEKISVSRQAERLERAGWIERRDDRADARAYRLYPTARAGRVVAKLNDLADELRADYLEGLPADRVHALIEDLARIRSNLVRLRGADAERSSSSA
;
A
#
# COMPACT_ATOMS: atom_id res chain seq x y z
N MET A 1 30.53 -8.35 -13.67
CA MET A 1 29.09 -8.06 -13.51
C MET A 1 28.36 -8.74 -14.66
N SER A 2 27.64 -9.83 -14.38
CA SER A 2 26.87 -10.55 -15.41
C SER A 2 25.72 -9.65 -15.86
N ALA A 3 25.66 -9.31 -17.14
CA ALA A 3 24.56 -8.54 -17.69
C ALA A 3 23.26 -9.33 -17.54
N VAL A 4 22.27 -8.76 -16.89
CA VAL A 4 20.90 -9.33 -16.82
C VAL A 4 20.38 -9.38 -18.24
N HIS A 5 20.00 -10.56 -18.74
CA HIS A 5 19.44 -10.68 -20.07
C HIS A 5 18.12 -9.87 -20.15
N ALA A 6 17.87 -9.18 -21.25
CA ALA A 6 16.65 -8.39 -21.47
C ALA A 6 15.38 -9.23 -21.25
N THR A 7 15.43 -10.53 -21.57
CA THR A 7 14.37 -11.49 -21.34
C THR A 7 14.05 -11.68 -19.86
N ASP A 8 15.07 -11.77 -18.99
CA ASP A 8 14.89 -11.96 -17.55
C ASP A 8 14.37 -10.68 -16.89
N ALA A 9 14.86 -9.51 -17.29
CA ALA A 9 14.35 -8.22 -16.81
C ALA A 9 12.86 -8.06 -17.16
N ARG A 10 12.46 -8.41 -18.38
CA ARG A 10 11.05 -8.39 -18.80
C ARG A 10 10.20 -9.36 -17.98
N ARG A 11 10.72 -10.59 -17.75
CA ARG A 11 10.03 -11.61 -16.96
C ARG A 11 9.81 -11.16 -15.50
N ILE A 12 10.81 -10.53 -14.89
CA ILE A 12 10.69 -9.95 -13.54
C ILE A 12 9.56 -8.92 -13.50
N SER A 13 9.51 -7.98 -14.45
CA SER A 13 8.47 -6.95 -14.51
C SER A 13 7.06 -7.54 -14.64
N LEU A 14 6.90 -8.56 -15.49
CA LEU A 14 5.63 -9.26 -15.67
C LEU A 14 5.21 -10.01 -14.39
N LEU A 15 6.13 -10.71 -13.74
CA LEU A 15 5.85 -11.44 -12.49
C LEU A 15 5.47 -10.49 -11.36
N LEU A 16 6.16 -9.37 -11.18
CA LEU A 16 5.82 -8.38 -10.17
C LEU A 16 4.40 -7.84 -10.36
N SER A 17 4.03 -7.53 -11.60
CA SER A 17 2.69 -7.04 -11.94
C SER A 17 1.62 -8.11 -11.70
N ASP A 18 1.89 -9.35 -12.11
CA ASP A 18 0.94 -10.45 -11.96
C ASP A 18 0.74 -10.83 -10.49
N ILE A 19 1.83 -11.00 -9.74
CA ILE A 19 1.79 -11.31 -8.30
C ILE A 19 0.96 -10.25 -7.57
N ASN A 20 1.24 -8.96 -7.77
CA ASN A 20 0.48 -7.90 -7.13
C ASN A 20 -1.01 -7.98 -7.46
N ARG A 21 -1.37 -8.26 -8.72
CA ARG A 21 -2.76 -8.44 -9.15
C ARG A 21 -3.41 -9.66 -8.47
N GLN A 22 -2.72 -10.81 -8.39
CA GLN A 22 -3.23 -12.03 -7.77
C GLN A 22 -3.42 -11.86 -6.25
N VAL A 23 -2.43 -11.32 -5.55
CA VAL A 23 -2.53 -11.01 -4.12
C VAL A 23 -3.75 -10.14 -3.84
N ARG A 24 -3.94 -9.06 -4.62
CA ARG A 24 -5.12 -8.19 -4.47
C ARG A 24 -6.44 -8.93 -4.68
N ARG A 25 -6.53 -9.77 -5.74
CA ARG A 25 -7.75 -10.55 -6.04
C ARG A 25 -8.10 -11.56 -4.93
N VAL A 26 -7.10 -12.24 -4.38
CA VAL A 26 -7.31 -13.19 -3.31
C VAL A 26 -7.74 -12.47 -2.04
N PHE A 27 -7.07 -11.37 -1.69
CA PHE A 27 -7.42 -10.58 -0.52
C PHE A 27 -8.83 -9.98 -0.61
N ASP A 28 -9.21 -9.41 -1.75
CA ASP A 28 -10.58 -8.91 -1.97
C ASP A 28 -11.65 -9.97 -1.69
N ARG A 29 -11.39 -11.23 -2.08
CA ARG A 29 -12.30 -12.35 -1.79
C ARG A 29 -12.34 -12.69 -0.30
N ARG A 30 -11.18 -12.71 0.37
CA ARG A 30 -11.10 -13.02 1.81
C ARG A 30 -11.82 -11.99 2.67
N VAL A 31 -11.73 -10.70 2.33
CA VAL A 31 -12.37 -9.61 3.10
C VAL A 31 -13.83 -9.37 2.74
N LYS A 32 -14.37 -10.03 1.72
CA LYS A 32 -15.75 -9.83 1.24
C LYS A 32 -16.79 -9.96 2.34
N HIS A 33 -16.61 -10.92 3.27
CA HIS A 33 -17.53 -11.17 4.38
C HIS A 33 -17.55 -10.02 5.42
N LEU A 34 -16.57 -9.11 5.38
CA LEU A 34 -16.55 -7.92 6.24
C LEU A 34 -17.49 -6.82 5.76
N GLY A 35 -18.11 -6.98 4.58
CA GLY A 35 -19.02 -5.99 3.99
C GLY A 35 -18.34 -4.71 3.53
N LEU A 36 -17.01 -4.73 3.35
CA LEU A 36 -16.21 -3.57 2.95
C LEU A 36 -15.95 -3.59 1.45
N THR A 37 -16.08 -2.43 0.83
CA THR A 37 -15.55 -2.22 -0.54
C THR A 37 -14.02 -2.21 -0.52
N ARG A 38 -13.41 -2.42 -1.70
CA ARG A 38 -11.95 -2.38 -1.82
C ARG A 38 -11.35 -1.07 -1.30
N ALA A 39 -11.93 0.08 -1.67
CA ALA A 39 -11.45 1.37 -1.20
C ALA A 39 -11.56 1.52 0.32
N GLN A 40 -12.60 0.97 0.95
CA GLN A 40 -12.79 1.03 2.39
C GLN A 40 -11.78 0.17 3.16
N TRP A 41 -11.61 -1.10 2.75
CA TRP A 41 -10.66 -1.95 3.46
C TRP A 41 -9.21 -1.49 3.25
N MET A 42 -8.84 -1.04 2.05
CA MET A 42 -7.51 -0.48 1.80
C MET A 42 -7.25 0.74 2.70
N PHE A 43 -8.22 1.65 2.77
CA PHE A 43 -8.12 2.84 3.61
C PHE A 43 -7.89 2.48 5.08
N LEU A 44 -8.73 1.61 5.63
CA LEU A 44 -8.62 1.15 7.02
C LEU A 44 -7.34 0.36 7.28
N PHE A 45 -6.89 -0.45 6.31
CA PHE A 45 -5.66 -1.24 6.41
C PHE A 45 -4.42 -0.34 6.53
N TYR A 46 -4.28 0.66 5.64
CA TYR A 46 -3.15 1.59 5.72
C TYR A 46 -3.21 2.44 6.98
N LEU A 47 -4.39 2.95 7.32
CA LEU A 47 -4.56 3.78 8.52
C LEU A 47 -4.35 2.99 9.82
N GLY A 48 -4.67 1.71 9.83
CA GLY A 48 -4.42 0.82 10.97
C GLY A 48 -2.94 0.54 11.19
N ARG A 49 -2.15 0.51 10.11
CA ARG A 49 -0.68 0.33 10.18
C ARG A 49 0.05 1.60 10.59
N GLU A 50 -0.45 2.74 10.15
CA GLU A 50 0.15 4.05 10.40
C GLU A 50 -0.97 5.06 10.73
N PRO A 51 -1.41 5.12 11.98
CA PRO A 51 -2.38 6.11 12.43
C PRO A 51 -1.79 7.53 12.33
N GLY A 52 -2.61 8.48 11.88
CA GLY A 52 -2.18 9.86 11.73
C GLY A 52 -1.68 10.22 10.34
N LEU A 53 -1.89 9.37 9.34
CA LEU A 53 -1.65 9.73 7.94
C LEU A 53 -2.57 10.88 7.51
N THR A 54 -2.04 11.78 6.69
CA THR A 54 -2.83 12.79 5.98
C THR A 54 -3.54 12.17 4.76
N GLN A 55 -4.56 12.85 4.23
CA GLN A 55 -5.23 12.41 3.00
C GLN A 55 -4.27 12.32 1.81
N SER A 56 -3.27 13.19 1.75
CA SER A 56 -2.26 13.18 0.67
C SER A 56 -1.36 11.95 0.75
N GLN A 57 -0.88 11.61 1.95
CA GLN A 57 -0.08 10.39 2.18
C GLN A 57 -0.90 9.13 1.87
N LEU A 58 -2.16 9.07 2.29
CA LEU A 58 -3.05 7.96 1.94
C LEU A 58 -3.28 7.84 0.43
N ALA A 59 -3.44 8.97 -0.27
CA ALA A 59 -3.60 8.98 -1.72
C ALA A 59 -2.39 8.36 -2.44
N GLU A 60 -1.20 8.70 -1.99
CA GLU A 60 0.06 8.14 -2.51
C GLU A 60 0.15 6.62 -2.22
N LEU A 61 -0.07 6.20 -0.97
CA LEU A 61 -0.04 4.79 -0.58
C LEU A 61 -1.08 3.93 -1.31
N MET A 62 -2.28 4.47 -1.50
CA MET A 62 -3.37 3.78 -2.19
C MET A 62 -3.28 3.89 -3.72
N GLN A 63 -2.36 4.70 -4.25
CA GLN A 63 -2.26 5.02 -5.68
C GLN A 63 -3.60 5.52 -6.25
N MET A 64 -4.23 6.45 -5.53
CA MET A 64 -5.53 7.01 -5.86
C MET A 64 -5.46 8.53 -5.92
N GLU A 65 -6.40 9.12 -6.69
CA GLU A 65 -6.57 10.56 -6.74
C GLU A 65 -6.96 11.13 -5.35
N LYS A 66 -6.36 12.25 -4.96
CA LYS A 66 -6.59 12.90 -3.66
C LYS A 66 -8.07 13.19 -3.40
N ILE A 67 -8.81 13.59 -4.43
CA ILE A 67 -10.26 13.84 -4.34
C ILE A 67 -11.05 12.56 -4.01
N SER A 68 -10.64 11.42 -4.55
CA SER A 68 -11.24 10.12 -4.27
C SER A 68 -11.00 9.69 -2.82
N VAL A 69 -9.77 9.90 -2.32
CA VAL A 69 -9.42 9.63 -0.92
C VAL A 69 -10.17 10.57 0.02
N SER A 70 -10.32 11.87 -0.31
CA SER A 70 -11.09 12.82 0.49
C SER A 70 -12.55 12.38 0.64
N ARG A 71 -13.20 12.02 -0.48
CA ARG A 71 -14.59 11.52 -0.46
C ARG A 71 -14.73 10.23 0.34
N GLN A 72 -13.73 9.34 0.26
CA GLN A 72 -13.72 8.11 1.02
C GLN A 72 -13.54 8.38 2.52
N ALA A 73 -12.65 9.31 2.90
CA ALA A 73 -12.47 9.75 4.28
C ALA A 73 -13.77 10.30 4.88
N GLU A 74 -14.48 11.18 4.16
CA GLU A 74 -15.78 11.72 4.60
C GLU A 74 -16.83 10.63 4.84
N ARG A 75 -16.89 9.62 3.97
CA ARG A 75 -17.82 8.49 4.12
C ARG A 75 -17.48 7.64 5.34
N LEU A 76 -16.21 7.33 5.54
CA LEU A 76 -15.74 6.53 6.66
C LEU A 76 -15.89 7.29 7.99
N GLU A 77 -15.68 8.60 8.01
CA GLU A 77 -15.88 9.45 9.18
C GLU A 77 -17.37 9.50 9.57
N ARG A 78 -18.28 9.78 8.60
CA ARG A 78 -19.73 9.76 8.83
C ARG A 78 -20.24 8.40 9.30
N ALA A 79 -19.61 7.32 8.88
CA ALA A 79 -19.91 5.97 9.33
C ALA A 79 -19.26 5.61 10.68
N GLY A 80 -18.49 6.51 11.29
CA GLY A 80 -17.82 6.31 12.57
C GLY A 80 -16.65 5.33 12.55
N TRP A 81 -16.03 5.12 11.39
CA TRP A 81 -14.86 4.26 11.25
C TRP A 81 -13.54 4.97 11.49
N ILE A 82 -13.48 6.26 11.17
CA ILE A 82 -12.31 7.11 11.37
C ILE A 82 -12.70 8.43 12.03
N GLU A 83 -11.72 9.10 12.56
CA GLU A 83 -11.84 10.47 13.05
C GLU A 83 -10.74 11.33 12.47
N ARG A 84 -11.00 12.63 12.33
CA ARG A 84 -10.02 13.64 11.95
C ARG A 84 -9.53 14.37 13.20
N ARG A 85 -8.25 14.64 13.23
CA ARG A 85 -7.62 15.49 14.23
C ARG A 85 -6.78 16.53 13.52
N ASP A 86 -6.74 17.75 14.05
CA ASP A 86 -5.92 18.81 13.49
C ASP A 86 -4.44 18.41 13.46
N ASP A 87 -3.75 18.72 12.38
CA ASP A 87 -2.31 18.54 12.32
C ASP A 87 -1.63 19.70 13.08
N ARG A 88 -0.79 19.37 14.04
CA ARG A 88 -0.07 20.36 14.84
C ARG A 88 0.95 21.19 14.03
N ALA A 89 1.41 20.65 12.90
CA ALA A 89 2.41 21.27 12.05
C ALA A 89 1.79 22.12 10.92
N ASP A 90 0.56 21.79 10.48
CA ASP A 90 -0.14 22.51 9.41
C ASP A 90 -1.64 22.63 9.76
N ALA A 91 -2.06 23.80 10.18
CA ALA A 91 -3.45 24.09 10.52
C ALA A 91 -4.47 23.90 9.37
N ARG A 92 -4.00 23.67 8.15
CA ARG A 92 -4.82 23.38 6.97
C ARG A 92 -4.96 21.89 6.69
N ALA A 93 -4.24 21.05 7.42
CA ALA A 93 -4.21 19.62 7.25
C ALA A 93 -4.89 18.89 8.42
N TYR A 94 -5.53 17.78 8.10
CA TYR A 94 -6.07 16.87 9.10
C TYR A 94 -5.31 15.55 9.06
N ARG A 95 -5.05 15.01 10.26
CA ARG A 95 -4.56 13.64 10.44
C ARG A 95 -5.72 12.71 10.71
N LEU A 96 -5.69 11.56 10.09
CA LEU A 96 -6.74 10.57 10.15
C LEU A 96 -6.36 9.44 11.11
N TYR A 97 -7.32 9.04 11.92
CA TYR A 97 -7.13 7.95 12.91
C TYR A 97 -8.28 6.97 12.83
N PRO A 98 -8.02 5.66 13.00
CA PRO A 98 -9.10 4.69 13.14
C PRO A 98 -9.77 4.87 14.51
N THR A 99 -11.11 4.81 14.56
CA THR A 99 -11.84 4.78 15.83
C THR A 99 -11.70 3.42 16.51
N ALA A 100 -12.07 3.32 17.80
CA ALA A 100 -12.13 2.05 18.51
C ALA A 100 -13.03 1.02 17.80
N ARG A 101 -14.11 1.49 17.13
CA ARG A 101 -14.98 0.65 16.31
C ARG A 101 -14.23 0.03 15.13
N ALA A 102 -13.35 0.80 14.48
CA ALA A 102 -12.54 0.31 13.37
C ALA A 102 -11.46 -0.67 13.82
N GLY A 103 -10.99 -0.57 15.06
CA GLY A 103 -9.89 -1.40 15.58
C GLY A 103 -10.11 -2.90 15.40
N ARG A 104 -11.32 -3.39 15.67
CA ARG A 104 -11.67 -4.81 15.48
C ARG A 104 -11.62 -5.26 14.01
N VAL A 105 -12.02 -4.39 13.11
CA VAL A 105 -11.97 -4.68 11.66
C VAL A 105 -10.54 -4.60 11.17
N VAL A 106 -9.76 -3.62 11.61
CA VAL A 106 -8.34 -3.50 11.31
C VAL A 106 -7.58 -4.74 11.77
N ALA A 107 -7.83 -5.25 12.98
CA ALA A 107 -7.23 -6.50 13.47
C ALA A 107 -7.54 -7.66 12.52
N LYS A 108 -8.81 -7.88 12.16
CA LYS A 108 -9.20 -8.93 11.20
C LYS A 108 -8.56 -8.75 9.81
N LEU A 109 -8.42 -7.52 9.33
CA LEU A 109 -7.72 -7.26 8.07
C LEU A 109 -6.24 -7.65 8.15
N ASN A 110 -5.59 -7.40 9.29
CA ASN A 110 -4.20 -7.81 9.51
C ASN A 110 -4.08 -9.33 9.57
N ASP A 111 -4.93 -10.02 10.33
CA ASP A 111 -4.93 -11.48 10.45
C ASP A 111 -5.09 -12.12 9.05
N LEU A 112 -6.08 -11.68 8.26
CA LEU A 112 -6.30 -12.17 6.90
C LEU A 112 -5.12 -11.87 5.95
N ALA A 113 -4.43 -10.74 6.17
CA ALA A 113 -3.25 -10.40 5.41
C ALA A 113 -2.05 -11.29 5.78
N ASP A 114 -1.89 -11.62 7.06
CA ASP A 114 -0.82 -12.51 7.55
C ASP A 114 -1.05 -13.95 7.07
N GLU A 115 -2.27 -14.46 7.15
CA GLU A 115 -2.64 -15.76 6.57
C GLU A 115 -2.32 -15.80 5.06
N LEU A 116 -2.72 -14.77 4.31
CA LEU A 116 -2.43 -14.72 2.88
C LEU A 116 -0.93 -14.69 2.60
N ARG A 117 -0.13 -13.99 3.42
CA ARG A 117 1.34 -13.97 3.28
C ARG A 117 1.93 -15.35 3.50
N ALA A 118 1.46 -16.06 4.53
CA ALA A 118 1.89 -17.44 4.78
C ALA A 118 1.58 -18.34 3.58
N ASP A 119 0.35 -18.25 3.04
CA ASP A 119 -0.06 -19.10 1.91
C ASP A 119 0.76 -18.87 0.65
N TYR A 120 0.99 -17.61 0.25
CA TYR A 120 1.73 -17.37 -1.01
C TYR A 120 3.26 -17.52 -0.88
N LEU A 121 3.78 -17.64 0.34
CA LEU A 121 5.19 -17.96 0.61
C LEU A 121 5.39 -19.46 0.90
N GLU A 122 4.32 -20.25 0.92
CA GLU A 122 4.41 -21.68 1.15
C GLU A 122 5.40 -22.35 0.19
N GLY A 123 6.23 -23.24 0.73
CA GLY A 123 7.24 -23.96 -0.05
C GLY A 123 8.54 -23.17 -0.30
N LEU A 124 8.64 -21.90 0.13
CA LEU A 124 9.87 -21.14 0.03
C LEU A 124 10.67 -21.25 1.35
N PRO A 125 11.93 -21.72 1.30
CA PRO A 125 12.82 -21.72 2.46
C PRO A 125 13.08 -20.29 2.98
N ALA A 126 13.29 -20.13 4.29
CA ALA A 126 13.44 -18.82 4.92
C ALA A 126 14.63 -18.00 4.36
N ASP A 127 15.74 -18.64 4.05
CA ASP A 127 16.90 -18.00 3.43
C ASP A 127 16.57 -17.43 2.04
N ARG A 128 15.75 -18.14 1.26
CA ARG A 128 15.30 -17.69 -0.05
C ARG A 128 14.33 -16.51 0.05
N VAL A 129 13.47 -16.51 1.07
CA VAL A 129 12.58 -15.38 1.34
C VAL A 129 13.39 -14.14 1.72
N HIS A 130 14.43 -14.28 2.57
CA HIS A 130 15.31 -13.16 2.93
C HIS A 130 16.05 -12.60 1.71
N ALA A 131 16.67 -13.48 0.90
CA ALA A 131 17.35 -13.06 -0.33
C ALA A 131 16.40 -12.33 -1.30
N LEU A 132 15.18 -12.82 -1.47
CA LEU A 132 14.16 -12.17 -2.30
C LEU A 132 13.80 -10.78 -1.79
N ILE A 133 13.66 -10.61 -0.46
CA ILE A 133 13.39 -9.30 0.16
C ILE A 133 14.52 -8.32 -0.15
N GLU A 134 15.78 -8.74 -0.01
CA GLU A 134 16.95 -7.90 -0.30
C GLU A 134 17.00 -7.49 -1.77
N ASP A 135 16.77 -8.43 -2.70
CA ASP A 135 16.76 -8.16 -4.14
C ASP A 135 15.63 -7.20 -4.53
N LEU A 136 14.41 -7.40 -4.01
CA LEU A 136 13.28 -6.50 -4.23
C LEU A 136 13.53 -5.10 -3.63
N ALA A 137 14.16 -5.01 -2.46
CA ALA A 137 14.55 -3.74 -1.84
C ALA A 137 15.57 -2.99 -2.70
N ARG A 138 16.54 -3.70 -3.29
CA ARG A 138 17.52 -3.12 -4.23
C ARG A 138 16.86 -2.62 -5.50
N ILE A 139 15.95 -3.39 -6.10
CA ILE A 139 15.17 -2.96 -7.27
C ILE A 139 14.39 -1.69 -6.95
N ARG A 140 13.70 -1.64 -5.81
CA ARG A 140 12.95 -0.46 -5.35
C ARG A 140 13.86 0.77 -5.21
N SER A 141 15.02 0.62 -4.58
CA SER A 141 15.99 1.70 -4.38
C SER A 141 16.47 2.29 -5.72
N ASN A 142 16.76 1.41 -6.70
CA ASN A 142 17.15 1.84 -8.05
C ASN A 142 16.03 2.64 -8.73
N LEU A 143 14.78 2.22 -8.62
CA LEU A 143 13.64 2.93 -9.20
C LEU A 143 13.41 4.30 -8.55
N VAL A 144 13.57 4.42 -7.23
CA VAL A 144 13.46 5.71 -6.52
C VAL A 144 14.53 6.68 -7.02
N ARG A 145 15.77 6.22 -7.19
CA ARG A 145 16.88 7.04 -7.73
C ARG A 145 16.61 7.50 -9.16
N LEU A 146 16.12 6.60 -10.04
CA LEU A 146 15.77 6.94 -11.42
C LEU A 146 14.66 8.00 -11.49
N ARG A 147 13.62 7.87 -10.66
CA ARG A 147 12.54 8.86 -10.57
C ARG A 147 13.05 10.24 -10.15
N GLY A 148 13.99 10.31 -9.22
CA GLY A 148 14.65 11.57 -8.82
C GLY A 148 15.40 12.22 -9.97
N ALA A 149 16.21 11.44 -10.68
CA ALA A 149 16.97 11.93 -11.82
C ALA A 149 16.09 12.41 -12.98
N ASP A 150 14.96 11.75 -13.23
CA ASP A 150 13.99 12.17 -14.27
C ASP A 150 13.27 13.47 -13.89
N ALA A 151 12.95 13.66 -12.60
CA ALA A 151 12.36 14.90 -12.10
C ALA A 151 13.32 16.11 -12.26
N GLU A 152 14.61 15.92 -11.97
CA GLU A 152 15.63 16.94 -12.15
C GLU A 152 15.81 17.32 -13.63
N ARG A 153 15.81 16.34 -14.54
CA ARG A 153 15.88 16.59 -15.98
C ARG A 153 14.68 17.38 -16.50
N SER A 154 13.47 17.05 -16.00
CA SER A 154 12.24 17.74 -16.41
C SER A 154 12.21 19.19 -15.93
N SER A 155 12.76 19.48 -14.75
CA SER A 155 12.84 20.84 -14.20
C SER A 155 13.97 21.70 -14.86
N SER A 156 14.99 21.08 -15.43
CA SER A 156 16.09 21.77 -16.12
C SER A 156 15.76 22.09 -17.58
N SER A 157 14.65 21.57 -18.12
CA SER A 157 14.23 21.77 -19.52
C SER A 157 13.04 22.73 -19.68
N ALA A 158 12.56 23.32 -18.58
CA ALA A 158 11.47 24.31 -18.52
C ALA A 158 12.00 25.70 -18.16
#